data_69d875d58b296f4aa13e6c4de95110ba
#
_entry.id   69d875d58b296f4aa13e6c4de95110ba
#
_cell.length_a   1.000
_cell.length_b   1.000
_cell.length_c   1.000
_cell.angle_alpha   90.00
_cell.angle_beta   90.00
_cell.angle_gamma   90.00
#
_symmetry.space_group_name_H-M   'P 1'
#
loop_
_entity.id
_entity.type
_entity.pdbx_description
1 polymer ?
#
loop_
_entity_poly.entity_id
_entity_poly.type
_entity_poly.pdbx_seq_one_letter_code
_entity_poly.pdbx_strand_id
1 'polypeptide(L)'
;ILCEITLADNLVKDIRISDSVESSRIVIDIQKAPSSKVFYLQHPERVVVDISSAKLGNSFKSSKLKGKLVRGIRFANRGKSSLRIVFDINERVKHKYFTLPKSGKSDHRLVIDLEKLDSLTKRNNISLKKNQGRKIIVVIDPGHGGKDPGAIGPNGTRESNVVLPISIKLANYFNKTTDMQAILTRNDNTFIPLRERMEIARKYNADLFLSIHADALNNSRVKGASVYTLS
;
A
#
# COMPACT_ATOMS: atom_id res chain seq x y z
N ILE A 1 26.86 41.11 6.58
CA ILE A 1 27.25 39.70 6.40
C ILE A 1 25.97 38.90 6.41
N LEU A 2 25.43 38.59 5.20
CA LEU A 2 24.33 37.65 5.05
C LEU A 2 24.87 36.24 5.29
N CYS A 3 24.49 35.66 6.41
CA CYS A 3 24.72 34.23 6.66
C CYS A 3 23.80 33.44 5.72
N GLU A 4 24.32 32.90 4.62
CA GLU A 4 23.63 31.94 3.80
C GLU A 4 23.38 30.69 4.67
N ILE A 5 22.15 30.51 5.12
CA ILE A 5 21.71 29.25 5.74
C ILE A 5 21.73 28.20 4.64
N THR A 6 22.84 27.49 4.51
CA THR A 6 22.87 26.27 3.70
C THR A 6 21.93 25.26 4.34
N LEU A 7 20.70 25.21 3.84
CA LEU A 7 19.78 24.13 4.15
C LEU A 7 20.47 22.81 3.79
N ALA A 8 20.82 22.02 4.81
CA ALA A 8 21.45 20.73 4.60
C ALA A 8 20.59 19.89 3.65
N ASP A 9 21.17 19.54 2.49
CA ASP A 9 20.51 18.78 1.45
C ASP A 9 19.93 17.48 2.01
N ASN A 10 18.74 17.14 1.56
CA ASN A 10 18.12 15.85 1.85
C ASN A 10 18.83 14.76 1.04
N LEU A 11 19.21 13.65 1.64
CA LEU A 11 19.97 12.60 0.96
C LEU A 11 19.05 11.45 0.53
N VAL A 12 19.06 11.13 -0.76
CA VAL A 12 18.55 9.85 -1.27
C VAL A 12 19.62 8.80 -0.97
N LYS A 13 19.31 7.88 -0.06
CA LYS A 13 20.26 6.88 0.45
C LYS A 13 20.23 5.59 -0.35
N ASP A 14 19.04 5.16 -0.78
CA ASP A 14 18.87 3.91 -1.51
C ASP A 14 17.65 3.96 -2.41
N ILE A 15 17.66 3.13 -3.46
CA ILE A 15 16.51 2.87 -4.32
C ILE A 15 16.41 1.36 -4.49
N ARG A 16 15.24 0.82 -4.22
CA ARG A 16 14.96 -0.60 -4.36
C ARG A 16 13.81 -0.81 -5.32
N ILE A 17 13.91 -1.85 -6.13
CA ILE A 17 12.84 -2.27 -7.04
C ILE A 17 12.47 -3.70 -6.69
N SER A 18 11.19 -3.95 -6.51
CA SER A 18 10.62 -5.28 -6.34
C SER A 18 9.52 -5.51 -7.36
N ASP A 19 9.55 -6.68 -7.99
CA ASP A 19 8.65 -7.04 -9.08
C ASP A 19 7.65 -8.10 -8.66
N SER A 20 6.45 -7.98 -9.21
CA SER A 20 5.47 -9.08 -9.27
C SER A 20 5.23 -9.49 -10.72
N VAL A 21 4.18 -10.26 -10.99
CA VAL A 21 3.86 -10.71 -12.36
C VAL A 21 3.53 -9.53 -13.27
N GLU A 22 2.71 -8.58 -12.80
CA GLU A 22 2.14 -7.50 -13.59
C GLU A 22 2.45 -6.10 -13.05
N SER A 23 3.31 -6.02 -12.02
CA SER A 23 3.62 -4.75 -11.37
C SER A 23 5.08 -4.68 -10.89
N SER A 24 5.56 -3.46 -10.70
CA SER A 24 6.84 -3.18 -10.03
C SER A 24 6.62 -2.12 -8.96
N ARG A 25 7.23 -2.30 -7.81
CA ARG A 25 7.27 -1.30 -6.73
C ARG A 25 8.68 -0.72 -6.62
N ILE A 26 8.76 0.59 -6.67
CA ILE A 26 9.99 1.36 -6.47
C ILE A 26 9.90 1.99 -5.08
N VAL A 27 10.91 1.80 -4.25
CA VAL A 27 11.05 2.43 -2.94
C VAL A 27 12.32 3.26 -2.92
N ILE A 28 12.18 4.55 -2.65
CA ILE A 28 13.28 5.50 -2.54
C ILE A 28 13.42 5.86 -1.06
N ASP A 29 14.54 5.48 -0.44
CA ASP A 29 14.86 5.80 0.96
C ASP A 29 15.52 7.19 1.03
N ILE A 30 14.91 8.08 1.81
CA ILE A 30 15.28 9.50 1.88
C ILE A 30 15.44 9.92 3.34
N GLN A 31 16.52 10.62 3.64
CA GLN A 31 16.90 10.97 5.01
C GLN A 31 15.82 11.80 5.75
N LYS A 32 15.20 12.76 5.08
CA LYS A 32 14.14 13.63 5.62
C LYS A 32 12.85 13.47 4.81
N ALA A 33 11.73 13.94 5.33
CA ALA A 33 10.45 13.94 4.61
C ALA A 33 10.61 14.63 3.24
N PRO A 34 10.32 13.94 2.11
CA PRO A 34 10.56 14.50 0.79
C PRO A 34 9.45 15.47 0.39
N SER A 35 9.85 16.62 -0.17
CA SER A 35 8.98 17.40 -1.05
C SER A 35 9.23 16.91 -2.47
N SER A 36 8.31 16.12 -3.01
CA SER A 36 8.51 15.44 -4.30
C SER A 36 7.32 15.61 -5.23
N LYS A 37 7.62 15.60 -6.53
CA LYS A 37 6.65 15.53 -7.62
C LYS A 37 6.95 14.33 -8.47
N VAL A 38 5.95 13.47 -8.68
CA VAL A 38 6.05 12.27 -9.53
C VAL A 38 5.11 12.46 -10.72
N PHE A 39 5.60 12.22 -11.92
CA PHE A 39 4.81 12.33 -13.14
C PHE A 39 5.30 11.34 -14.21
N TYR A 40 4.40 11.00 -15.10
CA TYR A 40 4.62 10.07 -16.20
C TYR A 40 4.79 10.81 -17.53
N LEU A 41 5.74 10.37 -18.33
CA LEU A 41 5.98 10.88 -19.67
C LEU A 41 5.94 9.72 -20.67
N GLN A 42 5.33 9.98 -21.81
CA GLN A 42 5.24 9.04 -22.93
C GLN A 42 6.27 9.39 -24.02
N HIS A 43 6.55 8.44 -24.88
CA HIS A 43 7.42 8.57 -26.07
C HIS A 43 8.82 9.13 -25.78
N PRO A 44 9.73 8.36 -25.13
CA PRO A 44 9.55 7.02 -24.55
C PRO A 44 8.89 7.06 -23.17
N GLU A 45 8.38 5.89 -22.74
CA GLU A 45 7.69 5.72 -21.46
C GLU A 45 8.66 5.91 -20.26
N ARG A 46 8.35 6.85 -19.39
CA ARG A 46 9.20 7.22 -18.24
C ARG A 46 8.37 7.64 -17.05
N VAL A 47 8.80 7.26 -15.88
CA VAL A 47 8.36 7.87 -14.61
C VAL A 47 9.47 8.80 -14.12
N VAL A 48 9.12 10.05 -13.88
CA VAL A 48 10.04 11.09 -13.44
C VAL A 48 9.69 11.50 -12.03
N VAL A 49 10.71 11.56 -11.18
CA VAL A 49 10.62 11.99 -9.79
C VAL A 49 11.51 13.19 -9.59
N ASP A 50 10.92 14.32 -9.25
CA ASP A 50 11.65 15.52 -8.83
C ASP A 50 11.56 15.62 -7.31
N ILE A 51 12.71 15.71 -6.64
CA ILE A 51 12.81 15.85 -5.19
C ILE A 51 13.52 17.17 -4.89
N SER A 52 12.81 18.06 -4.22
CA SER A 52 13.36 19.36 -3.83
C SER A 52 14.38 19.23 -2.70
N SER A 53 15.41 20.08 -2.70
CA SER A 53 16.46 20.14 -1.70
C SER A 53 17.11 18.77 -1.43
N ALA A 54 17.36 17.98 -2.49
CA ALA A 54 17.87 16.63 -2.39
C ALA A 54 19.08 16.38 -3.31
N LYS A 55 19.97 15.48 -2.84
CA LYS A 55 21.12 14.96 -3.57
C LYS A 55 21.21 13.45 -3.41
N LEU A 56 21.94 12.78 -4.30
CA LEU A 56 22.31 11.38 -4.09
C LEU A 56 23.34 11.27 -2.94
N GLY A 57 23.12 10.29 -2.06
CA GLY A 57 24.09 9.96 -1.02
C GLY A 57 25.38 9.38 -1.62
N ASN A 58 26.51 9.63 -1.00
CA ASN A 58 27.83 9.18 -1.48
C ASN A 58 27.96 7.64 -1.55
N SER A 59 27.16 6.91 -0.80
CA SER A 59 27.13 5.44 -0.78
C SER A 59 26.17 4.82 -1.80
N PHE A 60 25.49 5.65 -2.60
CA PHE A 60 24.48 5.17 -3.55
C PHE A 60 25.11 4.35 -4.69
N LYS A 61 24.64 3.11 -4.88
CA LYS A 61 25.10 2.20 -5.93
C LYS A 61 23.96 1.90 -6.89
N SER A 62 24.06 2.38 -8.14
CA SER A 62 23.03 2.20 -9.17
C SER A 62 23.09 0.88 -9.93
N SER A 63 24.10 0.05 -9.76
CA SER A 63 24.43 -1.07 -10.63
C SER A 63 23.44 -2.26 -10.64
N LYS A 64 22.43 -2.27 -9.76
CA LYS A 64 21.42 -3.35 -9.68
C LYS A 64 19.98 -2.89 -9.88
N LEU A 65 19.77 -1.68 -10.37
CA LEU A 65 18.45 -1.06 -10.42
C LEU A 65 17.75 -1.33 -11.77
N LYS A 66 17.40 -2.59 -11.99
CA LYS A 66 16.54 -3.01 -13.10
C LYS A 66 15.41 -3.85 -12.55
N GLY A 67 14.26 -3.77 -13.19
CA GLY A 67 13.08 -4.57 -12.86
C GLY A 67 12.33 -4.96 -14.13
N LYS A 68 11.26 -5.74 -13.98
CA LYS A 68 10.45 -6.16 -15.13
C LYS A 68 9.90 -4.97 -15.91
N LEU A 69 9.37 -3.97 -15.21
CA LEU A 69 8.83 -2.75 -15.82
C LEU A 69 9.86 -1.63 -15.94
N VAL A 70 10.93 -1.66 -15.15
CA VAL A 70 11.97 -0.62 -15.13
C VAL A 70 13.20 -1.11 -15.90
N ARG A 71 13.44 -0.53 -17.06
CA ARG A 71 14.60 -0.84 -17.94
C ARG A 71 15.89 -0.23 -17.43
N GLY A 72 15.81 0.97 -16.86
CA GLY A 72 16.97 1.72 -16.41
C GLY A 72 16.59 2.94 -15.57
N ILE A 73 17.60 3.50 -14.90
CA ILE A 73 17.44 4.68 -14.05
C ILE A 73 18.52 5.69 -14.42
N ARG A 74 18.12 6.94 -14.49
CA ARG A 74 19.01 8.07 -14.75
C ARG A 74 18.81 9.14 -13.69
N PHE A 75 19.87 9.86 -13.37
CA PHE A 75 19.90 10.92 -12.37
C PHE A 75 20.37 12.22 -12.99
N ALA A 76 19.77 13.33 -12.58
CA ALA A 76 20.19 14.66 -12.97
C ALA A 76 19.95 15.65 -11.82
N ASN A 77 20.92 16.53 -11.59
CA ASN A 77 20.68 17.68 -10.75
C ASN A 77 19.88 18.73 -11.52
N ARG A 78 18.83 19.28 -10.90
CA ARG A 78 18.04 20.39 -11.43
C ARG A 78 18.28 21.63 -10.60
N GLY A 79 18.93 22.65 -11.20
CA GLY A 79 19.32 23.83 -10.47
C GLY A 79 20.31 23.53 -9.35
N LYS A 80 20.37 24.38 -8.36
CA LYS A 80 21.36 24.26 -7.27
C LYS A 80 21.02 23.23 -6.19
N SER A 81 19.76 22.77 -6.09
CA SER A 81 19.31 22.01 -4.92
C SER A 81 18.22 20.96 -5.18
N SER A 82 17.97 20.55 -6.41
CA SER A 82 16.93 19.55 -6.69
C SER A 82 17.50 18.35 -7.44
N LEU A 83 17.06 17.16 -7.06
CA LEU A 83 17.42 15.90 -7.71
C LEU A 83 16.25 15.43 -8.59
N ARG A 84 16.54 15.12 -9.86
CA ARG A 84 15.64 14.41 -10.75
C ARG A 84 16.09 12.98 -10.90
N ILE A 85 15.17 12.05 -10.70
CA ILE A 85 15.33 10.63 -10.95
C ILE A 85 14.37 10.25 -12.08
N VAL A 86 14.89 9.61 -13.12
CA VAL A 86 14.12 9.16 -14.28
C VAL A 86 14.19 7.65 -14.35
N PHE A 87 13.05 7.00 -14.26
CA PHE A 87 12.89 5.57 -14.48
C PHE A 87 12.43 5.36 -15.92
N ASP A 88 13.26 4.72 -16.74
CA ASP A 88 12.89 4.33 -18.10
C ASP A 88 12.04 3.06 -18.01
N ILE A 89 10.83 3.12 -18.57
CA ILE A 89 9.82 2.06 -18.45
C ILE A 89 9.72 1.27 -19.75
N ASN A 90 9.55 -0.06 -19.64
CA ASN A 90 9.50 -0.96 -20.81
C ASN A 90 8.17 -0.88 -21.58
N GLU A 91 7.09 -0.56 -20.90
CA GLU A 91 5.74 -0.57 -21.46
C GLU A 91 4.84 0.44 -20.75
N ARG A 92 3.65 0.70 -21.27
CA ARG A 92 2.70 1.63 -20.64
C ARG A 92 2.26 1.14 -19.27
N VAL A 93 2.31 2.05 -18.28
CA VAL A 93 1.94 1.75 -16.90
C VAL A 93 0.97 2.78 -16.35
N LYS A 94 0.13 2.34 -15.42
CA LYS A 94 -0.50 3.19 -14.43
C LYS A 94 0.45 3.32 -13.25
N HIS A 95 0.57 4.51 -12.69
CA HIS A 95 1.40 4.73 -11.51
C HIS A 95 0.60 5.34 -10.37
N LYS A 96 0.97 4.96 -9.16
CA LYS A 96 0.54 5.60 -7.90
C LYS A 96 1.78 5.87 -7.08
N TYR A 97 1.75 6.89 -6.24
CA TYR A 97 2.85 7.15 -5.32
C TYR A 97 2.34 7.71 -3.99
N PHE A 98 3.10 7.44 -2.93
CA PHE A 98 2.84 7.93 -1.59
C PHE A 98 4.13 7.97 -0.78
N THR A 99 4.11 8.69 0.34
CA THR A 99 5.25 8.79 1.24
C THR A 99 4.96 8.04 2.54
N LEU A 100 5.97 7.32 3.04
CA LEU A 100 5.93 6.71 4.36
C LEU A 100 6.89 7.48 5.29
N PRO A 101 6.44 7.83 6.50
CA PRO A 101 7.28 8.50 7.48
C PRO A 101 8.39 7.57 7.99
N LYS A 102 9.41 8.17 8.60
CA LYS A 102 10.44 7.43 9.33
C LYS A 102 9.81 6.56 10.41
N SER A 103 10.24 5.30 10.50
CA SER A 103 9.75 4.35 11.49
C SER A 103 10.89 3.43 11.94
N GLY A 104 11.19 3.40 13.24
CA GLY A 104 12.29 2.61 13.80
C GLY A 104 13.63 2.92 13.11
N LYS A 105 14.26 1.91 12.53
CA LYS A 105 15.52 2.02 11.78
C LYS A 105 15.36 2.47 10.32
N SER A 106 14.12 2.56 9.81
CA SER A 106 13.84 2.93 8.42
C SER A 106 13.73 4.44 8.28
N ASP A 107 14.37 5.01 7.26
CA ASP A 107 14.24 6.42 6.88
C ASP A 107 12.85 6.74 6.29
N HIS A 108 12.60 7.98 5.91
CA HIS A 108 11.45 8.34 5.09
C HIS A 108 11.52 7.63 3.74
N ARG A 109 10.38 7.24 3.19
CA ARG A 109 10.30 6.50 1.94
C ARG A 109 9.31 7.14 0.99
N LEU A 110 9.72 7.34 -0.25
CA LEU A 110 8.81 7.61 -1.35
C LEU A 110 8.59 6.27 -2.07
N VAL A 111 7.36 5.82 -2.10
CA VAL A 111 6.95 4.56 -2.74
C VAL A 111 6.22 4.87 -4.03
N ILE A 112 6.57 4.19 -5.12
CA ILE A 112 5.93 4.33 -6.42
C ILE A 112 5.55 2.93 -6.90
N ASP A 113 4.27 2.71 -7.11
CA ASP A 113 3.71 1.48 -7.66
C ASP A 113 3.42 1.68 -9.15
N LEU A 114 3.94 0.77 -9.94
CA LEU A 114 3.75 0.69 -11.37
C LEU A 114 2.93 -0.56 -11.71
N GLU A 115 1.84 -0.42 -12.44
CA GLU A 115 1.04 -1.54 -12.95
C GLU A 115 0.96 -1.46 -14.47
N LYS A 116 1.10 -2.59 -15.16
CA LYS A 116 0.91 -2.66 -16.61
C LYS A 116 -0.48 -2.19 -17.00
N LEU A 117 -0.58 -1.32 -17.99
CA LEU A 117 -1.87 -0.82 -18.45
C LEU A 117 -2.73 -1.93 -19.07
N ASP A 118 -2.11 -2.85 -19.80
CA ASP A 118 -2.80 -3.96 -20.46
C ASP A 118 -3.33 -5.01 -19.47
N SER A 119 -2.69 -5.17 -18.30
CA SER A 119 -3.19 -6.06 -17.26
C SER A 119 -4.47 -5.52 -16.62
N LEU A 120 -4.64 -4.22 -16.53
CA LEU A 120 -5.87 -3.59 -16.03
C LEU A 120 -7.03 -3.84 -16.99
N THR A 121 -6.80 -3.76 -18.30
CA THR A 121 -7.81 -4.07 -19.31
C THR A 121 -8.19 -5.55 -19.29
N LYS A 122 -7.21 -6.45 -19.14
CA LYS A 122 -7.45 -7.88 -18.97
C LYS A 122 -8.18 -8.19 -17.66
N ARG A 123 -7.78 -7.57 -16.53
CA ARG A 123 -8.48 -7.74 -15.24
C ARG A 123 -9.90 -7.25 -15.32
N ASN A 124 -10.15 -6.07 -15.90
CA ASN A 124 -11.50 -5.55 -16.09
C ASN A 124 -12.34 -6.46 -17.01
N ASN A 125 -11.77 -6.96 -18.10
CA ASN A 125 -12.45 -7.89 -19.00
C ASN A 125 -12.67 -9.28 -18.38
N ILE A 126 -11.74 -9.77 -17.57
CA ILE A 126 -11.90 -11.02 -16.80
C ILE A 126 -12.94 -10.82 -15.70
N SER A 127 -12.94 -9.69 -14.98
CA SER A 127 -13.97 -9.36 -14.01
C SER A 127 -15.35 -9.25 -14.67
N LEU A 128 -15.45 -8.57 -15.79
CA LEU A 128 -16.72 -8.44 -16.51
C LEU A 128 -17.21 -9.79 -17.09
N LYS A 129 -16.32 -10.64 -17.58
CA LYS A 129 -16.67 -12.01 -18.02
C LYS A 129 -16.95 -12.96 -16.84
N LYS A 130 -16.24 -12.80 -15.72
CA LYS A 130 -16.40 -13.65 -14.52
C LYS A 130 -17.71 -13.32 -13.77
N ASN A 131 -18.18 -12.08 -13.87
CA ASN A 131 -19.39 -11.62 -13.18
C ASN A 131 -20.69 -11.81 -13.99
N GLN A 132 -20.65 -12.43 -15.17
CA GLN A 132 -21.89 -12.82 -15.86
C GLN A 132 -22.56 -13.94 -15.08
N GLY A 133 -23.37 -13.59 -14.07
CA GLY A 133 -24.25 -14.50 -13.35
C GLY A 133 -23.77 -15.05 -12.00
N ARG A 134 -22.56 -14.67 -11.48
CA ARG A 134 -22.17 -15.05 -10.12
C ARG A 134 -22.06 -13.85 -9.18
N LYS A 135 -22.41 -14.07 -7.92
CA LYS A 135 -22.23 -13.06 -6.85
C LYS A 135 -20.74 -12.80 -6.57
N ILE A 136 -20.42 -11.57 -6.21
CA ILE A 136 -19.09 -11.18 -5.66
C ILE A 136 -18.98 -11.78 -4.26
N ILE A 137 -17.96 -12.61 -4.03
CA ILE A 137 -17.72 -13.24 -2.73
C ILE A 137 -16.81 -12.33 -1.89
N VAL A 138 -17.35 -11.85 -0.77
CA VAL A 138 -16.64 -11.03 0.21
C VAL A 138 -16.41 -11.85 1.47
N VAL A 139 -15.15 -12.17 1.79
CA VAL A 139 -14.83 -12.76 3.09
C VAL A 139 -14.54 -11.63 4.07
N ILE A 140 -15.32 -11.59 5.15
CA ILE A 140 -15.18 -10.61 6.24
C ILE A 140 -14.53 -11.32 7.43
N ASP A 141 -13.46 -10.74 7.92
CA ASP A 141 -12.65 -11.29 8.99
C ASP A 141 -12.75 -10.42 10.25
N PRO A 142 -13.57 -10.80 11.24
CA PRO A 142 -13.54 -10.14 12.54
C PRO A 142 -12.22 -10.42 13.21
N GLY A 143 -11.35 -9.40 13.41
CA GLY A 143 -10.06 -9.56 14.04
C GLY A 143 -10.16 -10.22 15.44
N HIS A 144 -9.05 -10.83 15.91
CA HIS A 144 -8.94 -11.43 17.23
C HIS A 144 -9.96 -12.55 17.51
N GLY A 145 -10.29 -12.82 18.78
CA GLY A 145 -11.27 -13.81 19.20
C GLY A 145 -10.71 -14.82 20.19
N GLY A 146 -11.57 -15.42 21.04
CA GLY A 146 -11.23 -16.42 22.03
C GLY A 146 -10.14 -15.95 23.01
N LYS A 147 -8.98 -16.59 22.97
CA LYS A 147 -7.80 -16.27 23.82
C LYS A 147 -7.13 -14.94 23.45
N ASP A 148 -7.40 -14.39 22.27
CA ASP A 148 -6.86 -13.11 21.81
C ASP A 148 -7.95 -12.04 21.90
N PRO A 149 -7.93 -11.18 22.94
CA PRO A 149 -8.93 -10.14 23.11
C PRO A 149 -8.77 -8.96 22.15
N GLY A 150 -7.58 -8.81 21.51
CA GLY A 150 -7.18 -7.58 20.82
C GLY A 150 -6.93 -6.43 21.80
N ALA A 151 -7.10 -5.21 21.36
CA ALA A 151 -7.00 -4.02 22.19
C ALA A 151 -8.09 -4.04 23.28
N ILE A 152 -7.74 -3.49 24.46
CA ILE A 152 -8.65 -3.38 25.61
C ILE A 152 -8.90 -1.91 25.88
N GLY A 153 -10.15 -1.50 25.77
CA GLY A 153 -10.59 -0.14 26.05
C GLY A 153 -10.61 0.19 27.57
N PRO A 154 -10.82 1.48 27.92
CA PRO A 154 -10.75 1.94 29.33
C PRO A 154 -11.70 1.21 30.29
N ASN A 155 -12.84 0.75 29.80
CA ASN A 155 -13.86 0.04 30.59
C ASN A 155 -13.74 -1.49 30.48
N GLY A 156 -12.57 -2.02 30.07
CA GLY A 156 -12.36 -3.45 29.86
C GLY A 156 -13.03 -4.01 28.60
N THR A 157 -13.55 -3.16 27.73
CA THR A 157 -14.16 -3.58 26.45
C THR A 157 -13.07 -4.18 25.56
N ARG A 158 -13.23 -5.41 25.16
CA ARG A 158 -12.29 -6.13 24.28
C ARG A 158 -12.59 -5.83 22.81
N GLU A 159 -11.57 -5.60 22.01
CA GLU A 159 -11.69 -5.39 20.58
C GLU A 159 -12.48 -6.51 19.90
N SER A 160 -12.15 -7.77 20.22
CA SER A 160 -12.83 -8.96 19.69
C SER A 160 -14.35 -8.93 19.85
N ASN A 161 -14.85 -8.31 20.94
CA ASN A 161 -16.29 -8.18 21.22
C ASN A 161 -16.93 -7.03 20.44
N VAL A 162 -16.14 -6.05 19.99
CA VAL A 162 -16.61 -4.91 19.20
C VAL A 162 -16.66 -5.27 17.72
N VAL A 163 -15.57 -5.85 17.20
CA VAL A 163 -15.45 -6.13 15.77
C VAL A 163 -16.38 -7.24 15.29
N LEU A 164 -16.72 -8.21 16.13
CA LEU A 164 -17.61 -9.31 15.77
C LEU A 164 -19.03 -8.83 15.37
N PRO A 165 -19.76 -8.07 16.21
CA PRO A 165 -21.10 -7.59 15.85
C PRO A 165 -21.06 -6.60 14.67
N ILE A 166 -19.99 -5.81 14.50
CA ILE A 166 -19.80 -4.95 13.34
C ILE A 166 -19.69 -5.81 12.07
N SER A 167 -18.86 -6.84 12.10
CA SER A 167 -18.65 -7.74 10.97
C SER A 167 -19.91 -8.53 10.59
N ILE A 168 -20.68 -8.98 11.59
CA ILE A 168 -21.99 -9.65 11.35
C ILE A 168 -22.98 -8.69 10.68
N LYS A 169 -23.09 -7.45 11.17
CA LYS A 169 -23.94 -6.43 10.55
C LYS A 169 -23.53 -6.14 9.11
N LEU A 170 -22.23 -6.04 8.87
CA LEU A 170 -21.68 -5.81 7.54
C LEU A 170 -21.95 -6.98 6.60
N ALA A 171 -21.77 -8.23 7.08
CA ALA A 171 -22.10 -9.42 6.30
C ALA A 171 -23.58 -9.47 5.91
N ASN A 172 -24.46 -9.16 6.86
CA ASN A 172 -25.90 -9.07 6.60
C ASN A 172 -26.26 -7.97 5.59
N TYR A 173 -25.54 -6.85 5.62
CA TYR A 173 -25.71 -5.78 4.65
C TYR A 173 -25.33 -6.23 3.23
N PHE A 174 -24.16 -6.85 3.05
CA PHE A 174 -23.73 -7.37 1.75
C PHE A 174 -24.65 -8.47 1.24
N ASN A 175 -25.11 -9.39 2.11
CA ASN A 175 -26.00 -10.48 1.72
C ASN A 175 -27.40 -10.01 1.29
N LYS A 176 -27.81 -8.79 1.65
CA LYS A 176 -29.03 -8.15 1.14
C LYS A 176 -28.84 -7.57 -0.27
N THR A 177 -27.63 -7.38 -0.71
CA THR A 177 -27.30 -6.89 -2.04
C THR A 177 -27.33 -8.07 -3.02
N THR A 178 -28.03 -7.95 -4.13
CA THR A 178 -28.24 -9.05 -5.09
C THR A 178 -26.94 -9.60 -5.68
N ASP A 179 -25.92 -8.75 -5.80
CA ASP A 179 -24.66 -9.06 -6.50
C ASP A 179 -23.52 -9.48 -5.56
N MET A 180 -23.76 -9.56 -4.23
CA MET A 180 -22.74 -9.89 -3.24
C MET A 180 -23.16 -11.06 -2.36
N GLN A 181 -22.14 -11.80 -1.89
CA GLN A 181 -22.26 -12.84 -0.86
C GLN A 181 -21.14 -12.66 0.14
N ALA A 182 -21.50 -12.41 1.39
CA ALA A 182 -20.54 -12.27 2.48
C ALA A 182 -20.41 -13.57 3.26
N ILE A 183 -19.17 -13.92 3.61
CA ILE A 183 -18.81 -15.08 4.42
C ILE A 183 -17.94 -14.55 5.56
N LEU A 184 -18.25 -14.93 6.79
CA LEU A 184 -17.45 -14.58 7.97
C LEU A 184 -16.37 -15.63 8.20
N THR A 185 -15.16 -15.22 8.58
CA THR A 185 -14.12 -16.16 9.04
C THR A 185 -14.51 -16.79 10.36
N ARG A 186 -15.19 -16.04 11.26
CA ARG A 186 -15.83 -16.52 12.50
C ARG A 186 -17.14 -15.79 12.73
N ASN A 187 -18.09 -16.47 13.34
CA ASN A 187 -19.39 -15.93 13.73
C ASN A 187 -19.63 -15.92 15.25
N ASP A 188 -18.66 -16.36 16.00
CA ASP A 188 -18.63 -16.39 17.45
C ASP A 188 -17.28 -15.88 18.00
N ASN A 189 -17.06 -15.99 19.32
CA ASN A 189 -15.80 -15.57 19.96
C ASN A 189 -14.72 -16.64 19.90
N THR A 190 -14.53 -17.32 18.76
CA THR A 190 -13.48 -18.30 18.55
C THR A 190 -12.18 -17.62 18.07
N PHE A 191 -11.02 -18.11 18.52
CA PHE A 191 -9.72 -17.70 17.97
C PHE A 191 -9.41 -18.49 16.71
N ILE A 192 -9.11 -17.76 15.63
CA ILE A 192 -8.63 -18.33 14.38
C ILE A 192 -7.24 -17.78 14.06
N PRO A 193 -6.21 -18.63 13.86
CA PRO A 193 -4.89 -18.21 13.44
C PRO A 193 -4.92 -17.45 12.13
N LEU A 194 -4.02 -16.46 11.96
CA LEU A 194 -4.00 -15.61 10.76
C LEU A 194 -3.92 -16.39 9.45
N ARG A 195 -3.15 -17.48 9.43
CA ARG A 195 -3.02 -18.34 8.25
C ARG A 195 -4.34 -18.98 7.86
N GLU A 196 -5.10 -19.49 8.83
CA GLU A 196 -6.39 -20.14 8.59
C GLU A 196 -7.44 -19.15 8.08
N ARG A 197 -7.42 -17.89 8.54
CA ARG A 197 -8.29 -16.82 8.01
C ARG A 197 -8.09 -16.63 6.51
N MET A 198 -6.83 -16.64 6.06
CA MET A 198 -6.50 -16.55 4.63
C MET A 198 -6.88 -17.82 3.87
N GLU A 199 -6.77 -19.00 4.49
CA GLU A 199 -7.19 -20.27 3.90
C GLU A 199 -8.72 -20.33 3.70
N ILE A 200 -9.49 -19.78 4.63
CA ILE A 200 -10.94 -19.61 4.46
C ILE A 200 -11.24 -18.75 3.22
N ALA A 201 -10.58 -17.62 3.07
CA ALA A 201 -10.78 -16.76 1.90
C ALA A 201 -10.45 -17.50 0.58
N ARG A 202 -9.37 -18.25 0.55
CA ARG A 202 -8.98 -19.07 -0.62
C ARG A 202 -9.98 -20.18 -0.91
N LYS A 203 -10.45 -20.89 0.13
CA LYS A 203 -11.44 -21.97 0.03
C LYS A 203 -12.73 -21.50 -0.67
N TYR A 204 -13.18 -20.31 -0.35
CA TYR A 204 -14.38 -19.73 -0.94
C TYR A 204 -14.11 -18.95 -2.24
N ASN A 205 -12.86 -18.93 -2.75
CA ASN A 205 -12.47 -18.13 -3.92
C ASN A 205 -12.92 -16.67 -3.79
N ALA A 206 -12.65 -16.07 -2.64
CA ALA A 206 -13.06 -14.71 -2.33
C ALA A 206 -12.52 -13.69 -3.35
N ASP A 207 -13.41 -12.81 -3.80
CA ASP A 207 -13.05 -11.68 -4.64
C ASP A 207 -12.48 -10.53 -3.80
N LEU A 208 -12.92 -10.43 -2.52
CA LEU A 208 -12.45 -9.46 -1.54
C LEU A 208 -12.28 -10.11 -0.17
N PHE A 209 -11.19 -9.83 0.51
CA PHE A 209 -10.96 -10.13 1.92
C PHE A 209 -10.94 -8.82 2.71
N LEU A 210 -11.80 -8.69 3.70
CA LEU A 210 -11.96 -7.49 4.51
C LEU A 210 -11.80 -7.83 5.99
N SER A 211 -10.67 -7.44 6.59
CA SER A 211 -10.42 -7.60 8.03
C SER A 211 -10.87 -6.36 8.80
N ILE A 212 -11.60 -6.56 9.88
CA ILE A 212 -12.18 -5.52 10.74
C ILE A 212 -11.44 -5.52 12.06
N HIS A 213 -10.87 -4.37 12.40
CA HIS A 213 -10.14 -4.09 13.63
C HIS A 213 -10.65 -2.83 14.33
N ALA A 214 -10.37 -2.69 15.60
CA ALA A 214 -10.67 -1.53 16.43
C ALA A 214 -9.46 -1.20 17.30
N ASP A 215 -8.47 -0.51 16.69
CA ASP A 215 -7.22 -0.17 17.35
C ASP A 215 -7.44 0.76 18.54
N ALA A 216 -6.67 0.57 19.61
CA ALA A 216 -6.58 1.50 20.73
C ALA A 216 -5.29 2.32 20.65
N LEU A 217 -5.41 3.61 20.91
CA LEU A 217 -4.28 4.53 21.01
C LEU A 217 -4.27 5.17 22.41
N ASN A 218 -3.08 5.40 22.94
CA ASN A 218 -2.90 6.08 24.24
C ASN A 218 -3.38 7.54 24.26
N ASN A 219 -3.76 8.08 23.10
CA ASN A 219 -4.26 9.44 22.95
C ASN A 219 -5.77 9.43 22.65
N SER A 220 -6.60 9.73 23.66
CA SER A 220 -8.06 9.78 23.56
C SER A 220 -8.62 10.86 22.59
N ARG A 221 -7.79 11.79 22.14
CA ARG A 221 -8.18 12.82 21.15
C ARG A 221 -8.17 12.29 19.73
N VAL A 222 -7.50 11.19 19.46
CA VAL A 222 -7.46 10.57 18.13
C VAL A 222 -8.77 9.83 17.89
N LYS A 223 -9.48 10.25 16.85
CA LYS A 223 -10.75 9.63 16.41
C LYS A 223 -10.73 9.49 14.90
N GLY A 224 -11.40 8.49 14.39
CA GLY A 224 -11.54 8.28 12.94
C GLY A 224 -11.47 6.81 12.56
N ALA A 225 -11.49 6.58 11.25
CA ALA A 225 -11.31 5.28 10.65
C ALA A 225 -10.18 5.35 9.61
N SER A 226 -9.44 4.27 9.46
CA SER A 226 -8.40 4.11 8.45
C SER A 226 -8.67 2.85 7.64
N VAL A 227 -8.42 2.92 6.34
CA VAL A 227 -8.50 1.77 5.45
C VAL A 227 -7.10 1.50 4.90
N TYR A 228 -6.62 0.27 5.08
CA TYR A 228 -5.35 -0.19 4.57
C TYR A 228 -5.61 -1.18 3.43
N THR A 229 -4.94 -1.00 2.30
CA THR A 229 -4.99 -1.94 1.18
C THR A 229 -3.63 -2.58 0.98
N LEU A 230 -3.62 -3.90 0.81
CA LEU A 230 -2.44 -4.62 0.36
C LEU A 230 -2.40 -4.56 -1.17
N SER A 231 -1.28 -4.13 -1.69
CA SER A 231 -1.02 -4.05 -3.14
C SER A 231 0.02 -5.08 -3.55
#